data_a80ba266e105ce7df402b1296618f85d
#
_entry.id   a80ba266e105ce7df402b1296618f85d
#
_cell.length_a   1.000
_cell.length_b   1.000
_cell.length_c   1.000
_cell.angle_alpha   90.00
_cell.angle_beta   90.00
_cell.angle_gamma   90.00
#
_symmetry.space_group_name_H-M   'P 1'
#
loop_
_entity.id
_entity.type
_entity.pdbx_description
1 polymer ?
#
loop_
_entity_poly.entity_id
_entity_poly.type
_entity_poly.pdbx_seq_one_letter_code
_entity_poly.pdbx_strand_id
1 'polypeptide(L)'
;MLTTLIYRSRLCDTVPFRDVETMVAAANVRNEHESITGILLFNGLHFFQLLEGPENTVKTIYQQICKDVRHYNVVELMCDYAPARRFGKAGMELFDLRKHGQDDVLQAVLDKGTSRYQLTYSDRALQFVRTFVLTDGKDGVYEIPPADSWDFIADAQDDNAAPSDAAEEICFQPLID
;
A
#
# COMPACT_ATOMS: atom_id res chain seq x y z
N MET A 1 -12.23 -15.74 -4.11
CA MET A 1 -11.18 -15.55 -3.08
C MET A 1 -10.88 -14.06 -2.99
N LEU A 2 -10.63 -13.52 -1.83
CA LEU A 2 -10.25 -12.12 -1.65
C LEU A 2 -8.74 -11.99 -1.80
N THR A 3 -8.29 -10.98 -2.54
CA THR A 3 -6.87 -10.75 -2.86
C THR A 3 -6.49 -9.31 -2.56
N THR A 4 -5.28 -9.12 -2.03
CA THR A 4 -4.61 -7.83 -1.95
C THR A 4 -3.49 -7.80 -2.98
N LEU A 5 -3.52 -6.80 -3.86
CA LEU A 5 -2.47 -6.53 -4.82
C LEU A 5 -1.89 -5.14 -4.56
N ILE A 6 -0.57 -5.05 -4.50
CA ILE A 6 0.16 -3.79 -4.36
C ILE A 6 1.07 -3.62 -5.57
N TYR A 7 1.04 -2.45 -6.17
CA TYR A 7 1.97 -2.07 -7.21
C TYR A 7 2.44 -0.64 -7.03
N ARG A 8 3.56 -0.32 -7.66
CA ARG A 8 4.02 1.05 -7.89
C ARG A 8 4.15 1.33 -9.38
N SER A 9 4.06 2.60 -9.74
CA SER A 9 4.29 3.07 -11.11
C SER A 9 4.79 4.50 -11.10
N ARG A 10 5.25 4.98 -12.26
CA ARG A 10 5.67 6.36 -12.44
C ARG A 10 4.69 7.09 -13.37
N LEU A 11 4.28 8.30 -12.98
CA LEU A 11 3.46 9.18 -13.82
C LEU A 11 4.29 9.63 -15.03
N CYS A 12 3.66 9.67 -16.22
CA CYS A 12 4.28 10.26 -17.40
C CYS A 12 4.40 11.79 -17.21
N ASP A 13 5.55 12.33 -17.56
CA ASP A 13 5.85 13.77 -17.39
C ASP A 13 4.91 14.67 -18.21
N THR A 14 4.23 14.11 -19.21
CA THR A 14 3.25 14.83 -20.06
C THR A 14 1.86 14.92 -19.43
N VAL A 15 1.60 14.22 -18.32
CA VAL A 15 0.29 14.20 -17.66
C VAL A 15 0.26 15.24 -16.54
N PRO A 16 -0.54 16.32 -16.66
CA PRO A 16 -0.66 17.30 -15.61
C PRO A 16 -1.41 16.74 -14.39
N PHE A 17 -1.05 17.21 -13.20
CA PHE A 17 -1.62 16.69 -11.94
C PHE A 17 -3.16 16.80 -11.86
N ARG A 18 -3.75 17.86 -12.41
CA ARG A 18 -5.23 18.00 -12.47
C ARG A 18 -5.92 16.80 -13.14
N ASP A 19 -5.21 16.16 -14.10
CA ASP A 19 -5.74 15.01 -14.81
C ASP A 19 -5.64 13.74 -13.94
N VAL A 20 -4.70 13.71 -12.99
CA VAL A 20 -4.60 12.65 -11.97
C VAL A 20 -5.82 12.65 -11.06
N GLU A 21 -6.27 13.81 -10.57
CA GLU A 21 -7.47 13.90 -9.73
C GLU A 21 -8.71 13.42 -10.49
N THR A 22 -8.87 13.80 -11.74
CA THR A 22 -9.95 13.33 -12.61
C THR A 22 -9.88 11.82 -12.84
N MET A 23 -8.69 11.31 -13.08
CA MET A 23 -8.43 9.87 -13.27
C MET A 23 -8.80 9.07 -12.03
N VAL A 24 -8.41 9.54 -10.86
CA VAL A 24 -8.74 8.90 -9.58
C VAL A 24 -10.25 8.92 -9.32
N ALA A 25 -10.92 10.03 -9.59
CA ALA A 25 -12.36 10.12 -9.43
C ALA A 25 -13.10 9.11 -10.33
N ALA A 26 -12.70 8.99 -11.61
CA ALA A 26 -13.26 8.00 -12.53
C ALA A 26 -12.95 6.55 -12.11
N ALA A 27 -11.74 6.31 -11.60
CA ALA A 27 -11.36 5.00 -11.08
C ALA A 27 -12.18 4.62 -9.84
N ASN A 28 -12.48 5.58 -8.97
CA ASN A 28 -13.30 5.33 -7.77
C ASN A 28 -14.70 4.86 -8.10
N VAL A 29 -15.37 5.48 -9.05
CA VAL A 29 -16.71 5.05 -9.49
C VAL A 29 -16.68 3.60 -9.98
N ARG A 30 -15.70 3.24 -10.79
CA ARG A 30 -15.54 1.87 -11.27
C ARG A 30 -15.23 0.90 -10.12
N ASN A 31 -14.27 1.25 -9.25
CA ASN A 31 -13.84 0.41 -8.15
C ASN A 31 -14.98 0.11 -7.17
N GLU A 32 -15.83 1.10 -6.89
CA GLU A 32 -17.01 0.93 -6.07
C GLU A 32 -17.99 -0.09 -6.68
N HIS A 33 -18.24 0.02 -7.99
CA HIS A 33 -19.12 -0.90 -8.73
C HIS A 33 -18.56 -2.33 -8.76
N GLU A 34 -17.25 -2.46 -8.84
CA GLU A 34 -16.51 -3.74 -8.91
C GLU A 34 -16.17 -4.32 -7.54
N SER A 35 -16.68 -3.72 -6.47
CA SER A 35 -16.36 -4.13 -5.09
C SER A 35 -14.86 -4.12 -4.79
N ILE A 36 -14.11 -3.16 -5.33
CA ILE A 36 -12.71 -2.92 -5.04
C ILE A 36 -12.59 -1.83 -3.99
N THR A 37 -11.73 -2.07 -3.01
CA THR A 37 -11.34 -1.09 -1.99
C THR A 37 -9.83 -0.95 -1.98
N GLY A 38 -9.30 0.08 -1.31
CA GLY A 38 -7.87 0.28 -1.18
C GLY A 38 -7.46 1.71 -0.96
N ILE A 39 -6.19 1.96 -1.16
CA ILE A 39 -5.55 3.28 -1.04
C ILE A 39 -4.66 3.56 -2.25
N LEU A 40 -4.53 4.82 -2.58
CA LEU A 40 -3.62 5.31 -3.60
C LEU A 40 -2.75 6.43 -3.00
N LEU A 41 -1.45 6.23 -2.98
CA LEU A 41 -0.47 7.22 -2.55
C LEU A 41 0.19 7.83 -3.78
N PHE A 42 0.45 9.14 -3.73
CA PHE A 42 1.12 9.88 -4.80
C PHE A 42 2.10 10.91 -4.22
N ASN A 43 3.34 10.89 -4.69
CA ASN A 43 4.38 11.81 -4.23
C ASN A 43 4.73 12.91 -5.25
N GLY A 44 3.96 13.05 -6.32
CA GLY A 44 4.22 13.98 -7.42
C GLY A 44 4.88 13.34 -8.64
N LEU A 45 5.48 12.16 -8.48
CA LEU A 45 6.17 11.42 -9.52
C LEU A 45 5.73 9.96 -9.61
N HIS A 46 5.58 9.31 -8.45
CA HIS A 46 5.25 7.90 -8.34
C HIS A 46 3.87 7.70 -7.71
N PHE A 47 3.20 6.67 -8.18
CA PHE A 47 2.03 6.08 -7.55
C PHE A 47 2.43 4.83 -6.78
N PHE A 48 1.78 4.64 -5.66
CA PHE A 48 1.71 3.37 -4.95
C PHE A 48 0.25 3.07 -4.70
N GLN A 49 -0.23 1.93 -5.16
CA GLN A 49 -1.61 1.54 -5.01
C GLN A 49 -1.74 0.17 -4.37
N LEU A 50 -2.63 0.08 -3.39
CA LEU A 50 -3.09 -1.14 -2.80
C LEU A 50 -4.55 -1.36 -3.22
N LEU A 51 -4.80 -2.49 -3.85
CA LEU A 51 -6.11 -2.94 -4.32
C LEU A 51 -6.56 -4.16 -3.52
N GLU A 52 -7.79 -4.15 -3.01
CA GLU A 52 -8.40 -5.29 -2.33
C GLU A 52 -9.76 -5.62 -2.93
N GLY A 53 -9.98 -6.89 -3.26
CA GLY A 53 -11.24 -7.32 -3.84
C GLY A 53 -11.25 -8.77 -4.30
N PRO A 54 -12.31 -9.18 -5.05
CA PRO A 54 -12.34 -10.50 -5.67
C PRO A 54 -11.13 -10.68 -6.60
N GLU A 55 -10.47 -11.83 -6.50
CA GLU A 55 -9.19 -12.11 -7.20
C GLU A 55 -9.25 -11.79 -8.70
N ASN A 56 -10.26 -12.30 -9.40
CA ASN A 56 -10.36 -12.09 -10.85
C ASN A 56 -10.56 -10.61 -11.19
N THR A 57 -11.32 -9.88 -10.39
CA THR A 57 -11.56 -8.44 -10.57
C THR A 57 -10.28 -7.64 -10.35
N VAL A 58 -9.55 -7.91 -9.26
CA VAL A 58 -8.26 -7.28 -8.96
C VAL A 58 -7.27 -7.50 -10.11
N LYS A 59 -7.13 -8.74 -10.57
CA LYS A 59 -6.24 -9.07 -11.70
C LYS A 59 -6.64 -8.37 -13.00
N THR A 60 -7.94 -8.30 -13.30
CA THR A 60 -8.45 -7.61 -14.49
C THR A 60 -8.14 -6.10 -14.44
N ILE A 61 -8.40 -5.47 -13.30
CA ILE A 61 -8.10 -4.05 -13.11
C ILE A 61 -6.60 -3.80 -13.22
N TYR A 62 -5.77 -4.63 -12.60
CA TYR A 62 -4.32 -4.50 -12.69
C TYR A 62 -3.80 -4.63 -14.14
N GLN A 63 -4.34 -5.54 -14.92
CA GLN A 63 -4.01 -5.67 -16.35
C GLN A 63 -4.39 -4.43 -17.16
N GLN A 64 -5.51 -3.77 -16.82
CA GLN A 64 -5.89 -2.50 -17.45
C GLN A 64 -4.93 -1.37 -17.06
N ILE A 65 -4.53 -1.33 -15.78
CA ILE A 65 -3.55 -0.38 -15.27
C ILE A 65 -2.21 -0.54 -15.99
N CYS A 66 -1.72 -1.76 -16.21
CA CYS A 66 -0.48 -2.01 -16.93
C CYS A 66 -0.50 -1.54 -18.40
N LYS A 67 -1.68 -1.37 -18.98
CA LYS A 67 -1.88 -0.89 -20.37
C LYS A 67 -2.12 0.62 -20.44
N ASP A 68 -2.30 1.28 -19.32
CA ASP A 68 -2.60 2.71 -19.28
C ASP A 68 -1.34 3.53 -19.57
N VAL A 69 -1.36 4.26 -20.69
CA VAL A 69 -0.23 5.03 -21.18
C VAL A 69 0.10 6.29 -20.34
N ARG A 70 -0.76 6.64 -19.39
CA ARG A 70 -0.57 7.80 -18.50
C ARG A 70 0.51 7.58 -17.45
N HIS A 71 0.90 6.33 -17.23
CA HIS A 71 2.00 5.97 -16.35
C HIS A 71 2.79 4.79 -16.92
N TYR A 72 3.99 4.59 -16.40
CA TYR A 72 4.93 3.55 -16.86
C TYR A 72 5.70 2.96 -15.68
N ASN A 73 6.58 1.98 -15.95
CA ASN A 73 7.30 1.24 -14.91
C ASN A 73 6.36 0.69 -13.83
N VAL A 74 5.27 0.06 -14.28
CA VAL A 74 4.33 -0.61 -13.39
C VAL A 74 4.98 -1.87 -12.87
N VAL A 75 5.24 -1.92 -11.56
CA VAL A 75 5.90 -3.04 -10.88
C VAL A 75 4.98 -3.56 -9.79
N GLU A 76 4.61 -4.83 -9.89
CA GLU A 76 3.91 -5.53 -8.83
C GLU A 76 4.86 -5.78 -7.65
N LEU A 77 4.45 -5.38 -6.46
CA LEU A 77 5.21 -5.54 -5.22
C LEU A 77 4.67 -6.70 -4.39
N MET A 78 3.35 -6.95 -4.45
CA MET A 78 2.68 -8.00 -3.70
C MET A 78 1.39 -8.39 -4.40
N CYS A 79 1.08 -9.69 -4.44
CA CYS A 79 -0.22 -10.20 -4.84
C CYS A 79 -0.54 -11.45 -3.99
N ASP A 80 -1.22 -11.24 -2.87
CA ASP A 80 -1.45 -12.28 -1.87
C ASP A 80 -2.94 -12.45 -1.56
N TYR A 81 -3.30 -13.66 -1.10
CA TYR A 81 -4.61 -13.91 -0.52
C TYR A 81 -4.82 -13.04 0.72
N ALA A 82 -6.01 -12.51 0.86
CA ALA A 82 -6.42 -11.73 2.02
C ALA A 82 -7.60 -12.40 2.74
N PRO A 83 -7.51 -12.72 4.04
CA PRO A 83 -8.63 -13.28 4.79
C PRO A 83 -9.75 -12.28 5.02
N ALA A 84 -9.42 -10.99 5.03
CA ALA A 84 -10.35 -9.88 5.18
C ALA A 84 -9.80 -8.63 4.46
N ARG A 85 -10.64 -7.64 4.23
CA ARG A 85 -10.20 -6.35 3.70
C ARG A 85 -9.55 -5.51 4.81
N ARG A 86 -8.42 -4.91 4.51
CA ARG A 86 -7.78 -3.90 5.36
C ARG A 86 -8.52 -2.57 5.29
N PHE A 87 -8.98 -2.23 4.08
CA PHE A 87 -9.68 -0.98 3.78
C PHE A 87 -11.09 -1.32 3.29
N GLY A 88 -11.99 -1.64 4.21
CA GLY A 88 -13.30 -2.22 3.90
C GLY A 88 -14.41 -1.19 3.60
N LYS A 89 -14.14 0.11 3.76
CA LYS A 89 -15.09 1.16 3.42
C LYS A 89 -14.88 1.58 1.97
N ALA A 90 -16.00 1.70 1.24
CA ALA A 90 -16.05 1.91 -0.18
C ALA A 90 -15.10 2.99 -0.72
N GLY A 91 -14.57 2.71 -1.89
CA GLY A 91 -13.78 3.63 -2.67
C GLY A 91 -12.28 3.56 -2.39
N MET A 92 -11.55 4.14 -3.32
CA MET A 92 -10.12 4.32 -3.22
C MET A 92 -9.82 5.75 -2.83
N GLU A 93 -9.12 5.95 -1.71
CA GLU A 93 -8.72 7.28 -1.27
C GLU A 93 -7.33 7.63 -1.80
N LEU A 94 -7.22 8.85 -2.34
CA LEU A 94 -5.94 9.42 -2.78
C LEU A 94 -5.29 10.18 -1.63
N PHE A 95 -4.08 9.78 -1.26
CA PHE A 95 -3.21 10.50 -0.34
C PHE A 95 -2.07 11.16 -1.11
N ASP A 96 -2.10 12.48 -1.17
CA ASP A 96 -1.07 13.28 -1.84
C ASP A 96 0.02 13.66 -0.84
N LEU A 97 1.17 12.99 -0.91
CA LEU A 97 2.29 13.19 0.01
C LEU A 97 2.92 14.58 -0.10
N ARG A 98 2.64 15.32 -1.18
CA ARG A 98 3.13 16.69 -1.34
C ARG A 98 2.38 17.69 -0.44
N LYS A 99 1.15 17.34 -0.04
CA LYS A 99 0.24 18.19 0.76
C LYS A 99 0.32 17.94 2.25
N HIS A 100 0.86 16.78 2.65
CA HIS A 100 0.84 16.31 4.04
C HIS A 100 2.21 15.79 4.44
N GLY A 101 2.53 15.89 5.73
CA GLY A 101 3.71 15.24 6.30
C GLY A 101 3.62 13.71 6.23
N GLN A 102 4.78 13.05 6.28
CA GLN A 102 4.84 11.59 6.20
C GLN A 102 4.04 10.92 7.34
N ASP A 103 4.17 11.44 8.56
CA ASP A 103 3.46 10.92 9.73
C ASP A 103 1.95 11.12 9.62
N ASP A 104 1.51 12.28 9.11
CA ASP A 104 0.09 12.58 8.89
C ASP A 104 -0.52 11.61 7.87
N VAL A 105 0.21 11.30 6.80
CA VAL A 105 -0.23 10.34 5.78
C VAL A 105 -0.32 8.94 6.37
N LEU A 106 0.70 8.50 7.10
CA LEU A 106 0.70 7.18 7.73
C LEU A 106 -0.45 7.04 8.72
N GLN A 107 -0.68 8.06 9.56
CA GLN A 107 -1.80 8.05 10.50
C GLN A 107 -3.14 8.01 9.77
N ALA A 108 -3.31 8.83 8.73
CA ALA A 108 -4.54 8.87 7.94
C ALA A 108 -4.82 7.52 7.25
N VAL A 109 -3.78 6.83 6.76
CA VAL A 109 -3.91 5.47 6.20
C VAL A 109 -4.34 4.47 7.27
N LEU A 110 -3.76 4.53 8.46
CA LEU A 110 -4.14 3.66 9.59
C LEU A 110 -5.58 3.89 10.02
N ASP A 111 -6.03 5.13 10.06
CA ASP A 111 -7.41 5.52 10.44
C ASP A 111 -8.45 5.01 9.44
N LYS A 112 -8.06 4.72 8.20
CA LYS A 112 -8.93 4.10 7.18
C LYS A 112 -9.03 2.58 7.31
N GLY A 113 -8.21 1.97 8.12
CA GLY A 113 -8.27 0.53 8.39
C GLY A 113 -9.62 0.10 8.94
N THR A 114 -10.05 -1.11 8.61
CA THR A 114 -11.30 -1.67 9.15
C THR A 114 -11.09 -2.19 10.57
N SER A 115 -12.09 -2.04 11.42
CA SER A 115 -12.08 -2.56 12.79
C SER A 115 -11.94 -4.10 12.88
N ARG A 116 -12.19 -4.80 11.79
CA ARG A 116 -12.03 -6.27 11.71
C ARG A 116 -10.63 -6.74 11.34
N TYR A 117 -9.81 -5.82 10.82
CA TYR A 117 -8.44 -6.08 10.46
C TYR A 117 -7.56 -5.08 11.20
N GLN A 118 -6.87 -5.53 12.24
CA GLN A 118 -5.91 -4.69 12.91
C GLN A 118 -4.66 -4.58 12.03
N LEU A 119 -4.39 -3.39 11.53
CA LEU A 119 -3.15 -3.08 10.84
C LEU A 119 -2.03 -3.07 11.88
N THR A 120 -1.22 -4.12 11.90
CA THR A 120 -0.06 -4.25 12.79
C THR A 120 1.21 -3.92 12.03
N TYR A 121 2.28 -3.61 12.75
CA TYR A 121 3.60 -3.38 12.14
C TYR A 121 4.14 -4.61 11.39
N SER A 122 3.68 -5.81 11.73
CA SER A 122 4.01 -7.04 11.03
C SER A 122 3.20 -7.29 9.76
N ASP A 123 2.18 -6.47 9.48
CA ASP A 123 1.42 -6.60 8.23
C ASP A 123 2.28 -6.20 7.04
N ARG A 124 2.55 -7.17 6.16
CA ARG A 124 3.41 -6.98 4.99
C ARG A 124 2.91 -5.85 4.08
N ALA A 125 1.61 -5.74 3.89
CA ALA A 125 1.05 -4.67 3.07
C ALA A 125 1.31 -3.29 3.69
N LEU A 126 1.16 -3.16 5.01
CA LEU A 126 1.47 -1.92 5.72
C LEU A 126 2.97 -1.58 5.65
N GLN A 127 3.84 -2.58 5.70
CA GLN A 127 5.28 -2.36 5.53
C GLN A 127 5.59 -1.74 4.16
N PHE A 128 4.97 -2.21 3.08
CA PHE A 128 5.12 -1.59 1.75
C PHE A 128 4.63 -0.15 1.74
N VAL A 129 3.48 0.13 2.38
CA VAL A 129 2.96 1.50 2.52
C VAL A 129 3.96 2.39 3.23
N ARG A 130 4.47 1.96 4.38
CA ARG A 130 5.47 2.71 5.16
C ARG A 130 6.74 2.97 4.35
N THR A 131 7.26 1.95 3.68
CA THR A 131 8.45 2.08 2.83
C THR A 131 8.23 3.15 1.78
N PHE A 132 7.10 3.13 1.07
CA PHE A 132 6.82 4.15 0.06
C PHE A 132 6.76 5.55 0.65
N VAL A 133 6.06 5.74 1.77
CA VAL A 133 5.91 7.06 2.42
C VAL A 133 7.26 7.56 2.93
N LEU A 134 8.02 6.73 3.64
CA LEU A 134 9.28 7.15 4.27
C LEU A 134 10.42 7.36 3.28
N THR A 135 10.41 6.67 2.15
CA THR A 135 11.45 6.77 1.12
C THR A 135 11.10 7.70 -0.02
N ASP A 136 9.93 8.32 0.05
CA ASP A 136 9.39 9.16 -1.02
C ASP A 136 9.36 8.46 -2.39
N GLY A 137 9.09 7.15 -2.36
CA GLY A 137 8.96 6.34 -3.57
C GLY A 137 10.23 6.14 -4.38
N LYS A 138 11.42 6.40 -3.81
CA LYS A 138 12.70 6.26 -4.51
C LYS A 138 12.88 4.83 -5.05
N ASP A 139 13.41 4.74 -6.26
CA ASP A 139 13.72 3.46 -6.89
C ASP A 139 14.77 2.67 -6.10
N GLY A 140 14.63 1.35 -6.07
CA GLY A 140 15.58 0.43 -5.45
C GLY A 140 15.35 0.10 -3.98
N VAL A 141 14.33 0.67 -3.33
CA VAL A 141 14.08 0.48 -1.89
C VAL A 141 13.05 -0.62 -1.60
N TYR A 142 12.48 -1.24 -2.62
CA TYR A 142 11.43 -2.25 -2.46
C TYR A 142 11.96 -3.69 -2.40
N GLU A 143 13.26 -3.89 -2.30
CA GLU A 143 13.79 -5.15 -1.80
C GLU A 143 13.36 -5.24 -0.35
N ILE A 144 12.48 -6.19 -0.03
CA ILE A 144 12.05 -6.45 1.34
C ILE A 144 13.32 -6.81 2.11
N PRO A 145 13.78 -5.99 3.04
CA PRO A 145 14.93 -6.37 3.85
C PRO A 145 14.59 -7.68 4.57
N PRO A 146 15.54 -8.56 4.83
CA PRO A 146 15.31 -9.75 5.62
C PRO A 146 14.66 -9.36 6.96
N ALA A 147 13.79 -10.21 7.48
CA ALA A 147 12.96 -9.94 8.67
C ALA A 147 13.77 -9.38 9.87
N ASP A 148 15.02 -9.76 9.97
CA ASP A 148 15.96 -9.37 11.02
C ASP A 148 16.41 -7.90 10.95
N SER A 149 16.13 -7.19 9.86
CA SER A 149 16.50 -5.78 9.69
C SER A 149 15.38 -4.81 10.08
N TRP A 150 14.21 -5.32 10.45
CA TRP A 150 13.03 -4.51 10.77
C TRP A 150 13.06 -3.94 12.19
N ASP A 151 13.84 -4.54 13.10
CA ASP A 151 13.97 -4.10 14.48
C ASP A 151 14.62 -2.70 14.59
N PHE A 152 15.43 -2.30 13.61
CA PHE A 152 16.13 -1.00 13.63
C PHE A 152 15.24 0.22 13.36
N ILE A 153 14.06 0.02 12.75
CA ILE A 153 13.17 1.15 12.43
C ILE A 153 12.14 1.40 13.55
N ALA A 154 11.88 0.39 14.38
CA ALA A 154 10.95 0.50 15.50
C ALA A 154 11.55 1.28 16.68
N ASP A 155 12.89 1.20 16.89
CA ASP A 155 13.56 1.84 18.02
C ASP A 155 13.83 3.35 17.85
N ALA A 156 13.56 3.92 16.68
CA ALA A 156 13.82 5.35 16.45
C ALA A 156 12.69 6.27 16.96
N GLN A 157 11.60 5.74 17.51
CA GLN A 157 10.45 6.55 17.95
C GLN A 157 9.94 6.29 19.37
N ASP A 158 10.58 5.46 20.17
CA ASP A 158 10.07 5.17 21.53
C ASP A 158 11.15 5.32 22.61
N ASP A 159 11.58 6.55 22.84
CA ASP A 159 12.41 6.89 24.02
C ASP A 159 11.60 6.93 25.33
N ASN A 160 10.38 6.37 25.39
CA ASN A 160 9.54 6.46 26.58
C ASN A 160 8.66 5.24 26.89
N ALA A 161 9.09 4.03 26.59
CA ALA A 161 8.39 2.84 27.05
C ALA A 161 9.30 1.93 27.88
N ALA A 162 8.88 1.67 29.11
CA ALA A 162 9.52 0.73 30.04
C ALA A 162 9.40 -0.72 29.54
N PRO A 163 10.38 -1.60 29.85
CA PRO A 163 10.39 -2.97 29.33
C PRO A 163 9.29 -3.81 29.98
N SER A 164 8.43 -4.41 29.19
CA SER A 164 7.60 -5.53 29.61
C SER A 164 8.06 -6.81 28.90
N ASP A 165 8.50 -7.75 29.70
CA ASP A 165 8.83 -9.14 29.33
C ASP A 165 7.66 -9.84 28.64
N ALA A 166 7.88 -10.36 27.47
CA ALA A 166 7.44 -11.64 26.95
C ALA A 166 7.61 -11.69 25.42
N ALA A 167 8.75 -12.16 24.96
CA ALA A 167 8.91 -12.60 23.58
C ALA A 167 8.50 -14.06 23.46
N GLU A 168 7.38 -14.35 22.82
CA GLU A 168 7.13 -15.67 22.26
C GLU A 168 7.64 -15.69 20.81
N GLU A 169 8.67 -16.52 20.58
CA GLU A 169 9.20 -16.85 19.28
C GLU A 169 8.13 -17.51 18.40
N ILE A 170 7.74 -16.85 17.33
CA ILE A 170 7.04 -17.50 16.22
C ILE A 170 8.05 -17.75 15.10
N CYS A 171 8.50 -19.00 15.04
CA CYS A 171 9.33 -19.50 13.93
C CYS A 171 8.52 -19.56 12.64
N PHE A 172 8.88 -18.74 11.65
CA PHE A 172 8.45 -18.92 10.26
C PHE A 172 9.41 -19.90 9.55
N GLN A 173 8.92 -21.06 9.16
CA GLN A 173 9.61 -21.91 8.21
C GLN A 173 9.26 -21.49 6.77
N PRO A 174 10.23 -21.35 5.88
CA PRO A 174 9.93 -21.13 4.46
C PRO A 174 9.41 -22.44 3.85
N LEU A 175 8.26 -22.38 3.19
CA LEU A 175 7.81 -23.45 2.30
C LEU A 175 8.68 -23.42 1.05
N ILE A 176 9.49 -24.45 0.92
CA ILE A 176 10.15 -24.85 -0.33
C ILE A 176 9.21 -25.87 -0.99
N ASP A 177 8.76 -25.56 -2.18
CA ASP A 177 8.48 -26.28 -3.42
C ASP A 177 7.37 -25.60 -4.21
#